data_7356acd1b3aeceb1bbd6ba9371a73770
#
_entry.id   7356acd1b3aeceb1bbd6ba9371a73770
#
_cell.length_a   1.000
_cell.length_b   1.000
_cell.length_c   1.000
_cell.angle_alpha   90.00
_cell.angle_beta   90.00
_cell.angle_gamma   90.00
#
_symmetry.space_group_name_H-M   'P 1'
#
loop_
_entity.id
_entity.type
_entity.pdbx_description
1 polymer ?
#
loop_
_entity_poly.entity_id
_entity_poly.type
_entity_poly.pdbx_seq_one_letter_code
_entity_poly.pdbx_strand_id
1 'polypeptide(L)'
;TRTYEVHVYGQGKADIEPEKWWRALQECCAEVREQLSQVGVLTLSVTTPGLTPMAADGTALGPAILFFDGRSHAQARAIRAAVGEEKFLRETCNLPVSGGSSLCSILWIRDNQPEVWRAAAKFGHCNTYMVKRLTGQWAIDPSTVSITGLYNTSANDLTWNRDVLRHAEIPEDKLPPLL
;
A
#
# COMPACT_ATOMS: atom_id res chain seq x y z
N THR A 1 5.01 -3.39 -23.88
CA THR A 1 3.83 -3.01 -23.03
C THR A 1 2.99 -4.22 -22.75
N ARG A 2 2.45 -4.32 -21.53
CA ARG A 2 1.48 -5.33 -21.11
C ARG A 2 0.25 -4.65 -20.54
N THR A 3 -0.90 -5.24 -20.79
CA THR A 3 -2.18 -4.80 -20.24
C THR A 3 -2.73 -5.85 -19.30
N TYR A 4 -3.44 -5.43 -18.26
CA TYR A 4 -4.14 -6.30 -17.33
C TYR A 4 -5.45 -5.66 -16.89
N GLU A 5 -6.40 -6.50 -16.54
CA GLU A 5 -7.71 -6.05 -16.09
C GLU A 5 -7.68 -5.71 -14.60
N VAL A 6 -8.38 -4.63 -14.25
CA VAL A 6 -8.74 -4.24 -12.90
C VAL A 6 -10.17 -4.70 -12.64
N HIS A 7 -10.42 -5.25 -11.47
CA HIS A 7 -11.76 -5.66 -11.10
C HIS A 7 -12.49 -4.48 -10.47
N VAL A 8 -13.64 -4.14 -11.04
CA VAL A 8 -14.56 -3.13 -10.48
C VAL A 8 -15.88 -3.82 -10.19
N TYR A 9 -16.29 -3.77 -8.92
CA TYR A 9 -17.50 -4.42 -8.45
C TYR A 9 -18.59 -3.40 -8.09
N GLY A 10 -19.79 -3.89 -7.89
CA GLY A 10 -20.87 -3.08 -7.29
C GLY A 10 -20.45 -2.43 -5.98
N GLN A 11 -21.08 -1.30 -5.64
CA GLN A 11 -20.76 -0.49 -4.45
C GLN A 11 -19.37 0.20 -4.46
N GLY A 12 -18.79 0.41 -5.65
CA GLY A 12 -17.53 1.15 -5.80
C GLY A 12 -16.28 0.43 -5.30
N LYS A 13 -16.30 -0.90 -5.22
CA LYS A 13 -15.10 -1.69 -4.90
C LYS A 13 -14.22 -1.81 -6.14
N ALA A 14 -12.92 -1.63 -5.95
CA ALA A 14 -11.92 -1.75 -7.02
C ALA A 14 -10.64 -2.39 -6.51
N ASP A 15 -10.22 -3.46 -7.14
CA ASP A 15 -9.01 -4.18 -6.76
C ASP A 15 -8.33 -4.87 -7.94
N ILE A 16 -7.13 -5.38 -7.71
CA ILE A 16 -6.32 -6.11 -8.69
C ILE A 16 -5.51 -7.19 -8.00
N GLU A 17 -5.36 -8.34 -8.67
CA GLU A 17 -4.43 -9.38 -8.23
C GLU A 17 -2.97 -8.91 -8.38
N PRO A 18 -2.18 -8.80 -7.29
CA PRO A 18 -0.80 -8.31 -7.35
C PRO A 18 0.11 -9.15 -8.27
N GLU A 19 -0.19 -10.42 -8.46
CA GLU A 19 0.55 -11.31 -9.36
C GLU A 19 0.49 -10.86 -10.82
N LYS A 20 -0.55 -10.09 -11.23
CA LYS A 20 -0.63 -9.50 -12.57
C LYS A 20 0.51 -8.47 -12.80
N TRP A 21 0.87 -7.69 -11.78
CA TRP A 21 2.01 -6.77 -11.86
C TRP A 21 3.33 -7.53 -12.02
N TRP A 22 3.50 -8.60 -11.24
CA TRP A 22 4.71 -9.42 -11.31
C TRP A 22 4.88 -10.09 -12.67
N ARG A 23 3.83 -10.69 -13.22
CA ARG A 23 3.85 -11.28 -14.56
C ARG A 23 4.16 -10.26 -15.64
N ALA A 24 3.52 -9.08 -15.58
CA ALA A 24 3.77 -8.02 -16.55
C ALA A 24 5.26 -7.60 -16.56
N LEU A 25 5.89 -7.47 -15.37
CA LEU A 25 7.32 -7.21 -15.27
C LEU A 25 8.15 -8.34 -15.90
N GLN A 26 7.88 -9.58 -15.53
CA GLN A 26 8.61 -10.75 -16.07
C GLN A 26 8.52 -10.83 -17.58
N GLU A 27 7.35 -10.62 -18.17
CA GLU A 27 7.13 -10.64 -19.60
C GLU A 27 7.86 -9.48 -20.30
N CYS A 28 7.85 -8.27 -19.72
CA CYS A 28 8.62 -7.14 -20.25
C CYS A 28 10.13 -7.40 -20.19
N CYS A 29 10.62 -7.98 -19.10
CA CYS A 29 12.02 -8.36 -18.97
C CYS A 29 12.41 -9.45 -19.99
N ALA A 30 11.53 -10.39 -20.27
CA ALA A 30 11.78 -11.44 -21.27
C ALA A 30 11.98 -10.87 -22.68
N GLU A 31 11.31 -9.77 -23.04
CA GLU A 31 11.48 -9.10 -24.34
C GLU A 31 12.86 -8.43 -24.51
N VAL A 32 13.50 -8.05 -23.39
CA VAL A 32 14.81 -7.39 -23.39
C VAL A 32 15.90 -8.27 -22.78
N ARG A 33 15.72 -9.58 -22.83
CA ARG A 33 16.54 -10.57 -22.13
C ARG A 33 18.03 -10.43 -22.44
N GLU A 34 18.38 -10.16 -23.70
CA GLU A 34 19.77 -10.04 -24.15
C GLU A 34 20.46 -8.80 -23.55
N GLN A 35 19.69 -7.75 -23.23
CA GLN A 35 20.19 -6.52 -22.67
C GLN A 35 20.27 -6.56 -21.13
N LEU A 36 19.60 -7.50 -20.47
CA LEU A 36 19.52 -7.55 -18.99
C LEU A 36 20.90 -7.66 -18.32
N SER A 37 21.87 -8.31 -18.97
CA SER A 37 23.24 -8.41 -18.44
C SER A 37 23.97 -7.06 -18.37
N GLN A 38 23.47 -6.04 -19.06
CA GLN A 38 24.04 -4.69 -19.10
C GLN A 38 23.30 -3.73 -18.17
N VAL A 39 22.20 -4.19 -17.53
CA VAL A 39 21.39 -3.36 -16.63
C VAL A 39 22.08 -3.29 -15.26
N GLY A 40 22.50 -2.09 -14.87
CA GLY A 40 23.09 -1.85 -13.55
C GLY A 40 22.06 -1.48 -12.48
N VAL A 41 20.91 -0.93 -12.87
CA VAL A 41 19.87 -0.46 -11.94
C VAL A 41 18.48 -0.69 -12.54
N LEU A 42 17.56 -1.14 -11.72
CA LEU A 42 16.12 -1.20 -12.02
C LEU A 42 15.38 -0.25 -11.09
N THR A 43 14.59 0.63 -11.64
CA THR A 43 13.69 1.50 -10.87
C THR A 43 12.23 1.20 -11.21
N LEU A 44 11.34 1.43 -10.24
CA LEU A 44 9.91 1.16 -10.39
C LEU A 44 9.11 2.46 -10.29
N SER A 45 8.25 2.72 -11.27
CA SER A 45 7.18 3.71 -11.18
C SER A 45 5.86 2.96 -11.12
N VAL A 46 5.07 3.18 -10.08
CA VAL A 46 3.90 2.34 -9.78
C VAL A 46 2.65 3.17 -9.54
N THR A 47 1.49 2.54 -9.74
CA THR A 47 0.21 3.11 -9.32
C THR A 47 0.10 3.04 -7.80
N THR A 48 -0.28 4.15 -7.18
CA THR A 48 -0.41 4.26 -5.73
C THR A 48 -1.61 5.13 -5.32
N PRO A 49 -2.29 4.88 -4.20
CA PRO A 49 -2.18 3.65 -3.42
C PRO A 49 -2.79 2.43 -4.13
N GLY A 50 -2.16 1.31 -3.88
CA GLY A 50 -2.68 -0.02 -4.20
C GLY A 50 -2.34 -0.91 -3.00
N LEU A 51 -3.16 -0.82 -1.92
CA LEU A 51 -2.86 -1.50 -0.66
C LEU A 51 -2.85 -3.02 -0.83
N THR A 52 -1.72 -3.63 -0.58
CA THR A 52 -1.49 -5.07 -0.67
C THR A 52 -1.16 -5.64 0.71
N PRO A 53 -2.02 -6.48 1.30
CA PRO A 53 -1.66 -7.26 2.48
C PRO A 53 -0.74 -8.42 2.07
N MET A 54 0.38 -8.60 2.79
CA MET A 54 1.40 -9.58 2.43
C MET A 54 1.81 -10.44 3.62
N ALA A 55 2.01 -11.72 3.38
CA ALA A 55 2.63 -12.66 4.32
C ALA A 55 4.14 -12.38 4.47
N ALA A 56 4.79 -13.03 5.43
CA ALA A 56 6.21 -12.80 5.74
C ALA A 56 7.16 -13.11 4.56
N ASP A 57 6.79 -14.06 3.71
CA ASP A 57 7.53 -14.40 2.49
C ASP A 57 7.33 -13.41 1.33
N GLY A 58 6.38 -12.49 1.46
CA GLY A 58 6.00 -11.52 0.43
C GLY A 58 4.83 -11.95 -0.46
N THR A 59 4.25 -13.12 -0.21
CA THR A 59 3.03 -13.57 -0.90
C THR A 59 1.86 -12.64 -0.55
N ALA A 60 1.14 -12.17 -1.57
CA ALA A 60 -0.08 -11.39 -1.36
C ALA A 60 -1.19 -12.26 -0.76
N LEU A 61 -1.86 -11.76 0.27
CA LEU A 61 -2.94 -12.46 0.98
C LEU A 61 -4.33 -12.17 0.40
N GLY A 62 -4.37 -11.52 -0.75
CA GLY A 62 -5.57 -11.18 -1.48
C GLY A 62 -5.31 -10.05 -2.48
N PRO A 63 -6.36 -9.62 -3.19
CA PRO A 63 -6.26 -8.52 -4.14
C PRO A 63 -5.81 -7.22 -3.49
N ALA A 64 -5.04 -6.42 -4.22
CA ALA A 64 -4.66 -5.08 -3.80
C ALA A 64 -5.84 -4.11 -3.95
N ILE A 65 -6.16 -3.38 -2.89
CA ILE A 65 -7.23 -2.38 -2.88
C ILE A 65 -6.73 -1.10 -3.55
N LEU A 66 -7.40 -0.64 -4.61
CA LEU A 66 -6.96 0.49 -5.42
C LEU A 66 -7.44 1.85 -4.91
N PHE A 67 -6.79 2.92 -5.37
CA PHE A 67 -6.98 4.30 -4.92
C PHE A 67 -8.41 4.86 -5.10
N PHE A 68 -9.19 4.31 -6.01
CA PHE A 68 -10.58 4.71 -6.25
C PHE A 68 -11.61 3.76 -5.62
N ASP A 69 -11.16 2.88 -4.73
CA ASP A 69 -12.02 1.94 -4.00
C ASP A 69 -12.85 2.65 -2.92
N GLY A 70 -14.15 2.38 -2.90
CA GLY A 70 -15.09 3.01 -1.96
C GLY A 70 -15.40 2.20 -0.70
N ARG A 71 -14.81 0.99 -0.52
CA ARG A 71 -15.24 0.08 0.57
C ARG A 71 -14.99 0.59 1.98
N SER A 72 -14.05 1.49 2.19
CA SER A 72 -13.58 1.95 3.51
C SER A 72 -14.12 3.33 3.94
N HIS A 73 -15.25 3.79 3.41
CA HIS A 73 -15.85 5.08 3.78
C HIS A 73 -16.19 5.21 5.27
N ALA A 74 -16.64 4.12 5.91
CA ALA A 74 -16.95 4.12 7.32
C ALA A 74 -15.70 4.33 8.18
N GLN A 75 -14.61 3.61 7.84
CA GLN A 75 -13.31 3.72 8.51
C GLN A 75 -12.71 5.11 8.34
N ALA A 76 -12.82 5.70 7.14
CA ALA A 76 -12.35 7.06 6.88
C ALA A 76 -13.04 8.08 7.79
N ARG A 77 -14.37 8.01 7.93
CA ARG A 77 -15.12 8.88 8.85
C ARG A 77 -14.72 8.67 10.31
N ALA A 78 -14.62 7.41 10.73
CA ALA A 78 -14.32 7.07 12.12
C ALA A 78 -12.93 7.57 12.54
N ILE A 79 -11.90 7.33 11.72
CA ILE A 79 -10.53 7.73 12.06
C ILE A 79 -10.34 9.26 12.00
N ARG A 80 -11.01 9.95 11.07
CA ARG A 80 -11.01 11.42 11.03
C ARG A 80 -11.63 12.01 12.29
N ALA A 81 -12.73 11.43 12.77
CA ALA A 81 -13.37 11.88 14.01
C ALA A 81 -12.49 11.59 15.25
N ALA A 82 -11.79 10.47 15.28
CA ALA A 82 -10.96 10.05 16.41
C ALA A 82 -9.66 10.88 16.55
N VAL A 83 -9.01 11.21 15.44
CA VAL A 83 -7.72 11.93 15.42
C VAL A 83 -7.90 13.45 15.26
N GLY A 84 -8.90 13.86 14.47
CA GLY A 84 -9.16 15.24 14.09
C GLY A 84 -8.53 15.64 12.76
N GLU A 85 -9.31 16.33 11.92
CA GLU A 85 -8.90 16.72 10.57
C GLU A 85 -7.70 17.67 10.56
N GLU A 86 -7.70 18.65 11.47
CA GLU A 86 -6.60 19.61 11.60
C GLU A 86 -5.28 18.91 11.87
N LYS A 87 -5.28 17.90 12.75
CA LYS A 87 -4.09 17.13 13.07
C LYS A 87 -3.59 16.34 11.87
N PHE A 88 -4.48 15.67 11.13
CA PHE A 88 -4.11 14.97 9.90
C PHE A 88 -3.46 15.91 8.89
N LEU A 89 -4.09 17.06 8.61
CA LEU A 89 -3.54 18.03 7.66
C LEU A 89 -2.18 18.58 8.10
N ARG A 90 -2.01 18.85 9.39
CA ARG A 90 -0.76 19.38 9.91
C ARG A 90 0.39 18.37 9.86
N GLU A 91 0.15 17.10 10.16
CA GLU A 91 1.19 16.10 10.33
C GLU A 91 1.39 15.22 9.09
N THR A 92 0.30 14.76 8.49
CA THR A 92 0.36 13.87 7.32
C THR A 92 0.14 14.57 5.99
N CYS A 93 -0.22 15.87 6.00
CA CYS A 93 -0.57 16.66 4.84
C CYS A 93 -1.76 16.10 4.02
N ASN A 94 -2.51 15.16 4.59
CA ASN A 94 -3.62 14.49 3.94
C ASN A 94 -4.79 14.28 4.90
N LEU A 95 -6.01 14.27 4.34
CA LEU A 95 -7.18 13.74 5.05
C LEU A 95 -7.42 12.28 4.65
N PRO A 96 -7.66 11.39 5.62
CA PRO A 96 -8.05 10.02 5.32
C PRO A 96 -9.31 9.97 4.47
N VAL A 97 -9.21 9.35 3.30
CA VAL A 97 -10.33 9.11 2.37
C VAL A 97 -10.34 7.65 1.92
N SER A 98 -11.53 7.13 1.64
CA SER A 98 -11.67 5.76 1.14
C SER A 98 -10.89 5.58 -0.16
N GLY A 99 -10.15 4.49 -0.27
CA GLY A 99 -9.27 4.21 -1.41
C GLY A 99 -8.04 5.11 -1.47
N GLY A 100 -8.21 6.42 -1.32
CA GLY A 100 -7.12 7.39 -1.42
C GLY A 100 -6.13 7.38 -0.25
N SER A 101 -6.45 6.75 0.88
CA SER A 101 -5.54 6.59 2.02
C SER A 101 -5.47 5.14 2.44
N SER A 102 -4.27 4.57 2.47
CA SER A 102 -4.05 3.17 2.86
C SER A 102 -4.51 2.87 4.27
N LEU A 103 -4.39 3.84 5.19
CA LEU A 103 -4.93 3.77 6.54
C LEU A 103 -6.39 3.28 6.55
N CYS A 104 -7.24 3.85 5.70
CA CYS A 104 -8.65 3.49 5.64
C CYS A 104 -8.86 2.04 5.17
N SER A 105 -8.09 1.62 4.17
CA SER A 105 -8.15 0.26 3.62
C SER A 105 -7.59 -0.78 4.60
N ILE A 106 -6.53 -0.45 5.36
CA ILE A 106 -5.99 -1.31 6.43
C ILE A 106 -7.06 -1.52 7.53
N LEU A 107 -7.71 -0.44 7.97
CA LEU A 107 -8.78 -0.53 8.96
C LEU A 107 -9.96 -1.36 8.44
N TRP A 108 -10.31 -1.22 7.17
CA TRP A 108 -11.36 -2.04 6.56
C TRP A 108 -11.00 -3.53 6.56
N ILE A 109 -9.75 -3.88 6.22
CA ILE A 109 -9.26 -5.28 6.29
C ILE A 109 -9.33 -5.79 7.73
N ARG A 110 -8.89 -5.00 8.71
CA ARG A 110 -8.98 -5.38 10.12
C ARG A 110 -10.41 -5.72 10.54
N ASP A 111 -11.36 -4.89 10.14
CA ASP A 111 -12.76 -5.01 10.57
C ASP A 111 -13.54 -6.09 9.80
N ASN A 112 -13.19 -6.36 8.52
CA ASN A 112 -13.98 -7.22 7.63
C ASN A 112 -13.26 -8.49 7.19
N GLN A 113 -11.94 -8.57 7.33
CA GLN A 113 -11.11 -9.72 6.96
C GLN A 113 -10.11 -10.05 8.07
N PRO A 114 -10.58 -10.44 9.27
CA PRO A 114 -9.71 -10.62 10.44
C PRO A 114 -8.66 -11.71 10.25
N GLU A 115 -8.89 -12.70 9.39
CA GLU A 115 -7.91 -13.72 9.01
C GLU A 115 -6.76 -13.11 8.18
N VAL A 116 -7.06 -12.24 7.23
CA VAL A 116 -6.06 -11.51 6.45
C VAL A 116 -5.27 -10.55 7.34
N TRP A 117 -5.96 -9.82 8.22
CA TRP A 117 -5.34 -8.94 9.20
C TRP A 117 -4.32 -9.68 10.08
N ARG A 118 -4.69 -10.86 10.59
CA ARG A 118 -3.81 -11.67 11.44
C ARG A 118 -2.61 -12.24 10.68
N ALA A 119 -2.86 -12.75 9.46
CA ALA A 119 -1.83 -13.36 8.62
C ALA A 119 -0.86 -12.35 7.99
N ALA A 120 -1.29 -11.09 7.81
CA ALA A 120 -0.46 -10.07 7.18
C ALA A 120 0.76 -9.74 8.05
N ALA A 121 1.94 -10.00 7.53
CA ALA A 121 3.20 -9.52 8.09
C ALA A 121 3.42 -8.04 7.75
N LYS A 122 3.05 -7.62 6.52
CA LYS A 122 3.16 -6.23 6.07
C LYS A 122 1.95 -5.79 5.25
N PHE A 123 1.58 -4.53 5.44
CA PHE A 123 0.69 -3.78 4.57
C PHE A 123 1.53 -2.79 3.76
N GLY A 124 1.65 -3.00 2.48
CA GLY A 124 2.44 -2.15 1.58
C GLY A 124 1.69 -1.85 0.29
N HIS A 125 2.37 -1.29 -0.67
CA HIS A 125 1.82 -0.98 -1.99
C HIS A 125 2.48 -1.83 -3.08
N CYS A 126 2.14 -1.54 -4.34
CA CYS A 126 2.71 -2.22 -5.49
C CYS A 126 4.25 -2.21 -5.46
N ASN A 127 4.88 -1.06 -5.17
CA ASN A 127 6.35 -0.96 -5.04
C ASN A 127 6.89 -1.86 -3.93
N THR A 128 6.28 -1.88 -2.74
CA THR A 128 6.68 -2.76 -1.64
C THR A 128 6.61 -4.24 -2.05
N TYR A 129 5.51 -4.64 -2.71
CA TYR A 129 5.33 -5.99 -3.23
C TYR A 129 6.40 -6.36 -4.25
N MET A 130 6.66 -5.48 -5.22
CA MET A 130 7.65 -5.71 -6.25
C MET A 130 9.08 -5.74 -5.70
N VAL A 131 9.44 -4.80 -4.80
CA VAL A 131 10.75 -4.78 -4.15
C VAL A 131 10.97 -6.05 -3.34
N LYS A 132 9.97 -6.48 -2.56
CA LYS A 132 10.06 -7.74 -1.80
C LYS A 132 10.32 -8.94 -2.71
N ARG A 133 9.62 -9.03 -3.86
CA ARG A 133 9.77 -10.10 -4.85
C ARG A 133 11.13 -10.08 -5.55
N LEU A 134 11.66 -8.88 -5.84
CA LEU A 134 12.94 -8.71 -6.55
C LEU A 134 14.15 -8.91 -5.64
N THR A 135 14.07 -8.49 -4.38
CA THR A 135 15.25 -8.36 -3.50
C THR A 135 15.20 -9.21 -2.23
N GLY A 136 14.01 -9.73 -1.89
CA GLY A 136 13.79 -10.37 -0.60
C GLY A 136 13.67 -9.40 0.57
N GLN A 137 13.84 -8.09 0.36
CA GLN A 137 13.80 -7.06 1.40
C GLN A 137 12.46 -6.30 1.40
N TRP A 138 12.07 -5.80 2.57
CA TRP A 138 10.95 -4.90 2.71
C TRP A 138 11.41 -3.46 2.58
N ALA A 139 10.72 -2.68 1.78
CA ALA A 139 10.97 -1.24 1.66
C ALA A 139 9.74 -0.50 1.13
N ILE A 140 9.62 0.76 1.51
CA ILE A 140 8.69 1.71 0.90
C ILE A 140 9.32 3.10 0.90
N ASP A 141 9.11 3.84 -0.17
CA ASP A 141 9.70 5.17 -0.37
C ASP A 141 8.82 6.31 0.18
N PRO A 142 9.40 7.49 0.53
CA PRO A 142 8.67 8.62 1.08
C PRO A 142 7.57 9.16 0.17
N SER A 143 7.74 9.11 -1.15
CA SER A 143 6.71 9.55 -2.11
C SER A 143 5.45 8.69 -2.00
N THR A 144 5.62 7.37 -1.97
CA THR A 144 4.52 6.44 -1.82
C THR A 144 3.86 6.51 -0.44
N VAL A 145 4.64 6.66 0.64
CA VAL A 145 4.05 6.69 1.99
C VAL A 145 3.33 7.99 2.30
N SER A 146 3.65 9.09 1.64
CA SER A 146 3.02 10.40 1.88
C SER A 146 1.50 10.38 1.72
N ILE A 147 0.96 9.47 0.92
CA ILE A 147 -0.48 9.32 0.69
C ILE A 147 -1.14 8.27 1.58
N THR A 148 -0.39 7.58 2.44
CA THR A 148 -0.96 6.53 3.30
C THR A 148 -1.88 7.06 4.39
N GLY A 149 -1.70 8.31 4.82
CA GLY A 149 -2.29 8.88 6.03
C GLY A 149 -1.62 8.39 7.33
N LEU A 150 -0.46 7.72 7.22
CA LEU A 150 0.28 7.12 8.34
C LEU A 150 1.70 7.67 8.49
N TYR A 151 2.14 8.54 7.58
CA TYR A 151 3.49 9.06 7.54
C TYR A 151 3.55 10.53 8.04
N ASN A 152 4.65 10.90 8.70
CA ASN A 152 4.91 12.27 9.09
C ASN A 152 5.37 13.11 7.88
N THR A 153 4.49 13.32 6.91
CA THR A 153 4.81 14.01 5.65
C THR A 153 5.34 15.41 5.90
N SER A 154 4.78 16.11 6.88
CA SER A 154 5.20 17.48 7.23
C SER A 154 6.63 17.52 7.77
N ALA A 155 7.02 16.58 8.60
CA ALA A 155 8.37 16.48 9.15
C ALA A 155 9.37 15.86 8.15
N ASN A 156 8.88 14.95 7.32
CA ASN A 156 9.67 14.16 6.35
C ASN A 156 10.92 13.52 6.97
N ASP A 157 10.73 12.92 8.16
CA ASP A 157 11.80 12.41 9.02
C ASP A 157 12.01 10.89 8.92
N LEU A 158 11.41 10.28 7.89
CA LEU A 158 11.41 8.82 7.65
C LEU A 158 10.85 8.02 8.83
N THR A 159 9.82 8.57 9.50
CA THR A 159 9.12 7.89 10.58
C THR A 159 7.62 7.75 10.32
N TRP A 160 7.05 6.65 10.76
CA TRP A 160 5.61 6.48 10.82
C TRP A 160 5.02 7.37 11.91
N ASN A 161 3.85 7.93 11.67
CA ASN A 161 3.12 8.74 12.66
C ASN A 161 2.56 7.85 13.75
N ARG A 162 3.32 7.70 14.84
CA ARG A 162 2.99 6.82 15.97
C ARG A 162 1.69 7.22 16.67
N ASP A 163 1.32 8.48 16.60
CA ASP A 163 0.10 8.96 17.22
C ASP A 163 -1.13 8.52 16.41
N VAL A 164 -1.08 8.66 15.10
CA VAL A 164 -2.11 8.10 14.20
C VAL A 164 -2.17 6.58 14.33
N LEU A 165 -1.02 5.89 14.36
CA LEU A 165 -0.96 4.44 14.53
C LEU A 165 -1.64 3.98 15.82
N ARG A 166 -1.42 4.71 16.93
CA ARG A 166 -2.04 4.41 18.23
C ARG A 166 -3.57 4.57 18.17
N HIS A 167 -4.07 5.66 17.59
CA HIS A 167 -5.50 5.86 17.42
C HIS A 167 -6.14 4.84 16.48
N ALA A 168 -5.40 4.41 15.46
CA ALA A 168 -5.82 3.40 14.51
C ALA A 168 -5.66 1.96 15.05
N GLU A 169 -4.96 1.77 16.18
CA GLU A 169 -4.59 0.46 16.72
C GLU A 169 -3.86 -0.42 15.68
N ILE A 170 -2.97 0.20 14.90
CA ILE A 170 -2.13 -0.48 13.92
C ILE A 170 -0.71 -0.62 14.49
N PRO A 171 -0.21 -1.84 14.72
CA PRO A 171 1.17 -2.07 15.09
C PRO A 171 2.13 -1.59 14.00
N GLU A 172 3.18 -0.85 14.37
CA GLU A 172 4.17 -0.30 13.43
C GLU A 172 4.89 -1.41 12.65
N ASP A 173 5.06 -2.58 13.28
CA ASP A 173 5.68 -3.74 12.65
C ASP A 173 4.87 -4.35 11.50
N LYS A 174 3.60 -3.99 11.35
CA LYS A 174 2.79 -4.35 10.18
C LYS A 174 3.04 -3.43 8.97
N LEU A 175 3.89 -2.44 9.12
CA LEU A 175 4.26 -1.53 8.03
C LEU A 175 5.69 -1.81 7.55
N PRO A 176 6.00 -1.61 6.25
CA PRO A 176 7.35 -1.78 5.73
C PRO A 176 8.29 -0.71 6.30
N PRO A 177 9.60 -0.98 6.39
CA PRO A 177 10.59 0.05 6.73
C PRO A 177 10.62 1.14 5.65
N LEU A 178 10.83 2.37 6.10
CA LEU A 178 10.97 3.56 5.28
C LEU A 178 12.41 3.71 4.80
N LEU A 179 12.61 3.97 3.50
CA LEU A 179 13.94 4.15 2.88
C LEU A 179 13.95 5.40 2.00
#